data_4d4c6d2b2c520b5e83e7a1345c9480c5
#
_entry.id   4d4c6d2b2c520b5e83e7a1345c9480c5
#
_cell.length_a   1.000
_cell.length_b   1.000
_cell.length_c   1.000
_cell.angle_alpha   90.00
_cell.angle_beta   90.00
_cell.angle_gamma   90.00
#
_symmetry.space_group_name_H-M   'P 1'
#
loop_
_entity.id
_entity.type
_entity.pdbx_description
1 polymer ?
#
loop_
_entity_poly.entity_id
_entity_poly.type
_entity_poly.pdbx_seq_one_letter_code
_entity_poly.pdbx_strand_id
1 'polypeptide(L)'
;MKCQIERGHDSVKRRCFVIIILLAASICAGCAVFGRGKDFKPFDENSLKQVTTGETSASEVTRLFGPPNKIVKLSNGNAYVYERSIEKATGLWLVVLTFGNWDKQYDRIAFFINNDDVVTHFGSNFNAETASYAMPF
;
A
#
# COMPACT_ATOMS: atom_id res chain seq x y z
N MET A 1 -27.52 -46.54 47.07
CA MET A 1 -26.59 -45.41 47.22
C MET A 1 -25.77 -45.18 45.92
N LYS A 2 -26.38 -45.28 44.71
CA LYS A 2 -25.68 -45.13 43.42
C LYS A 2 -26.20 -43.99 42.52
N CYS A 3 -27.17 -43.20 42.96
CA CYS A 3 -27.87 -42.26 42.11
C CYS A 3 -27.40 -40.79 42.23
N GLN A 4 -26.37 -40.50 43.04
CA GLN A 4 -25.90 -39.12 43.27
C GLN A 4 -24.65 -38.76 42.45
N ILE A 5 -23.93 -39.72 41.84
CA ILE A 5 -22.65 -39.49 41.18
C ILE A 5 -22.82 -39.09 39.71
N GLU A 6 -23.89 -39.48 39.03
CA GLU A 6 -24.12 -39.19 37.61
C GLU A 6 -24.53 -37.76 37.33
N ARG A 7 -25.23 -37.08 38.25
CA ARG A 7 -25.71 -35.72 38.08
C ARG A 7 -24.61 -34.68 38.07
N GLY A 8 -23.48 -34.97 38.74
CA GLY A 8 -22.30 -34.08 38.76
C GLY A 8 -21.49 -34.09 37.46
N HIS A 9 -21.43 -35.25 36.79
CA HIS A 9 -20.61 -35.46 35.61
C HIS A 9 -21.19 -34.80 34.37
N ASP A 10 -22.52 -34.76 34.20
CA ASP A 10 -23.21 -34.10 33.10
C ASP A 10 -23.17 -32.57 33.23
N SER A 11 -23.21 -32.04 34.45
CA SER A 11 -23.05 -30.63 34.74
C SER A 11 -21.65 -30.13 34.38
N VAL A 12 -20.61 -30.90 34.68
CA VAL A 12 -19.21 -30.56 34.33
C VAL A 12 -19.01 -30.65 32.83
N LYS A 13 -19.49 -31.70 32.16
CA LYS A 13 -19.41 -31.80 30.68
C LYS A 13 -20.09 -30.63 29.97
N ARG A 14 -21.28 -30.26 30.44
CA ARG A 14 -22.03 -29.12 29.86
C ARG A 14 -21.32 -27.78 30.06
N ARG A 15 -20.68 -27.57 31.22
CA ARG A 15 -19.86 -26.37 31.48
C ARG A 15 -18.60 -26.35 30.62
N CYS A 16 -17.89 -27.46 30.48
CA CYS A 16 -16.75 -27.55 29.56
C CYS A 16 -17.17 -27.32 28.11
N PHE A 17 -18.29 -27.86 27.68
CA PHE A 17 -18.79 -27.66 26.32
C PHE A 17 -19.16 -26.18 26.04
N VAL A 18 -19.79 -25.48 27.00
CA VAL A 18 -20.08 -24.05 26.89
C VAL A 18 -18.80 -23.22 26.86
N ILE A 19 -17.80 -23.58 27.67
CA ILE A 19 -16.50 -22.88 27.67
C ILE A 19 -15.80 -23.06 26.31
N ILE A 20 -15.82 -24.25 25.74
CA ILE A 20 -15.24 -24.55 24.42
C ILE A 20 -15.95 -23.75 23.33
N ILE A 21 -17.29 -23.64 23.35
CA ILE A 21 -18.05 -22.84 22.40
C ILE A 21 -17.73 -21.36 22.54
N LEU A 22 -17.62 -20.84 23.76
CA LEU A 22 -17.24 -19.43 24.00
C LEU A 22 -15.82 -19.15 23.54
N LEU A 23 -14.88 -20.07 23.75
CA LEU A 23 -13.52 -19.95 23.23
C LEU A 23 -13.49 -19.99 21.70
N ALA A 24 -14.24 -20.89 21.07
CA ALA A 24 -14.35 -20.97 19.62
C ALA A 24 -15.00 -19.70 19.03
N ALA A 25 -16.04 -19.16 19.67
CA ALA A 25 -16.67 -17.91 19.26
C ALA A 25 -15.72 -16.71 19.40
N SER A 26 -14.87 -16.68 20.43
CA SER A 26 -13.86 -15.63 20.62
C SER A 26 -12.77 -15.67 19.53
N ILE A 27 -12.41 -16.87 19.06
CA ILE A 27 -11.44 -17.07 17.97
C ILE A 27 -12.04 -16.60 16.63
N CYS A 28 -13.33 -16.84 16.39
CA CYS A 28 -14.04 -16.37 15.19
C CYS A 28 -14.23 -14.84 15.15
N ALA A 29 -14.29 -14.17 16.30
CA ALA A 29 -14.38 -12.71 16.37
C ALA A 29 -13.04 -11.99 16.09
N GLY A 30 -11.93 -12.73 16.02
CA GLY A 30 -10.57 -12.22 15.82
C GLY A 30 -10.14 -12.04 14.38
N CYS A 31 -11.06 -11.84 13.41
CA CYS A 31 -10.69 -11.45 12.05
C CYS A 31 -10.20 -10.00 12.06
N ALA A 32 -8.92 -9.77 12.30
CA ALA A 32 -8.29 -8.47 12.15
C ALA A 32 -7.92 -8.26 10.68
N VAL A 33 -8.65 -7.39 10.00
CA VAL A 33 -8.28 -6.87 8.67
C VAL A 33 -7.37 -5.67 8.90
N PHE A 34 -6.09 -5.82 8.63
CA PHE A 34 -5.15 -4.69 8.62
C PHE A 34 -4.96 -4.21 7.20
N GLY A 35 -5.54 -3.06 6.87
CA GLY A 35 -5.25 -2.31 5.66
C GLY A 35 -4.35 -1.12 6.03
N ARG A 36 -3.12 -1.08 5.54
CA ARG A 36 -2.26 0.09 5.64
C ARG A 36 -2.12 0.70 4.26
N GLY A 37 -2.98 1.65 3.94
CA GLY A 37 -2.85 2.51 2.78
C GLY A 37 -2.07 3.76 3.18
N LYS A 38 -0.95 4.06 2.55
CA LYS A 38 -0.46 5.42 2.46
C LYS A 38 -1.17 6.06 1.29
N ASP A 39 -2.15 6.91 1.59
CA ASP A 39 -2.84 7.69 0.56
C ASP A 39 -1.89 8.77 0.04
N PHE A 40 -1.13 8.43 -1.00
CA PHE A 40 -0.48 9.44 -1.81
C PHE A 40 -1.48 9.90 -2.87
N LYS A 41 -1.68 11.22 -2.93
CA LYS A 41 -2.47 11.82 -4.00
C LYS A 41 -1.76 11.49 -5.32
N PRO A 42 -2.42 10.83 -6.29
CA PRO A 42 -1.81 10.53 -7.59
C PRO A 42 -1.40 11.83 -8.28
N PHE A 43 -0.48 11.74 -9.24
CA PHE A 43 -0.15 12.91 -10.05
C PHE A 43 -1.39 13.34 -10.84
N ASP A 44 -1.63 14.65 -10.85
CA ASP A 44 -2.69 15.21 -11.67
C ASP A 44 -2.24 15.27 -13.13
N GLU A 45 -2.89 14.50 -13.99
CA GLU A 45 -2.63 14.51 -15.42
C GLU A 45 -2.86 15.89 -16.05
N ASN A 46 -3.75 16.70 -15.48
CA ASN A 46 -3.98 18.06 -15.96
C ASN A 46 -2.78 18.96 -15.68
N SER A 47 -2.07 18.74 -14.59
CA SER A 47 -0.80 19.43 -14.31
C SER A 47 0.27 19.05 -15.33
N LEU A 48 0.30 17.78 -15.79
CA LEU A 48 1.26 17.33 -16.80
C LEU A 48 0.98 17.98 -18.17
N LYS A 49 -0.28 18.17 -18.52
CA LYS A 49 -0.68 18.86 -19.78
C LYS A 49 -0.30 20.33 -19.83
N GLN A 50 0.00 20.97 -18.69
CA GLN A 50 0.46 22.35 -18.61
C GLN A 50 1.95 22.48 -18.90
N VAL A 51 2.70 21.39 -18.93
CA VAL A 51 4.13 21.39 -19.19
C VAL A 51 4.36 21.38 -20.70
N THR A 52 4.91 22.49 -21.21
CA THR A 52 5.30 22.62 -22.62
C THR A 52 6.82 22.52 -22.72
N THR A 53 7.30 21.58 -23.52
CA THR A 53 8.74 21.43 -23.80
C THR A 53 9.28 22.64 -24.54
N GLY A 54 10.43 23.14 -24.12
CA GLY A 54 11.05 24.35 -24.66
C GLY A 54 10.58 25.65 -24.03
N GLU A 55 9.51 25.66 -23.21
CA GLU A 55 8.93 26.87 -22.60
C GLU A 55 8.87 26.79 -21.07
N THR A 56 8.43 25.66 -20.52
CA THR A 56 8.25 25.49 -19.06
C THR A 56 9.58 25.48 -18.35
N SER A 57 9.70 26.31 -17.30
CA SER A 57 10.91 26.38 -16.48
C SER A 57 10.94 25.33 -15.38
N ALA A 58 12.14 25.02 -14.84
CA ALA A 58 12.34 24.17 -13.69
C ALA A 58 11.56 24.64 -12.45
N SER A 59 11.47 25.95 -12.25
CA SER A 59 10.72 26.55 -11.15
C SER A 59 9.21 26.30 -11.30
N GLU A 60 8.70 26.34 -12.50
CA GLU A 60 7.30 26.08 -12.80
C GLU A 60 6.94 24.60 -12.61
N VAL A 61 7.82 23.68 -13.03
CA VAL A 61 7.69 22.25 -12.74
C VAL A 61 7.61 22.03 -11.23
N THR A 62 8.50 22.67 -10.46
CA THR A 62 8.48 22.56 -8.99
C THR A 62 7.21 23.16 -8.38
N ARG A 63 6.65 24.20 -8.97
CA ARG A 63 5.38 24.79 -8.54
C ARG A 63 4.19 23.85 -8.79
N LEU A 64 4.18 23.14 -9.92
CA LEU A 64 3.09 22.23 -10.33
C LEU A 64 3.13 20.90 -9.58
N PHE A 65 4.31 20.31 -9.43
CA PHE A 65 4.50 18.95 -8.90
C PHE A 65 5.07 18.92 -7.48
N GLY A 66 5.48 20.07 -6.94
CA GLY A 66 6.19 20.16 -5.66
C GLY A 66 7.69 19.91 -5.82
N PRO A 67 8.44 19.76 -4.72
CA PRO A 67 9.86 19.43 -4.77
C PRO A 67 10.08 18.04 -5.37
N PRO A 68 11.10 17.86 -6.25
CA PRO A 68 11.41 16.55 -6.82
C PRO A 68 11.94 15.59 -5.75
N ASN A 69 11.63 14.28 -5.88
CA ASN A 69 12.15 13.26 -5.00
C ASN A 69 13.66 13.06 -5.19
N LYS A 70 14.14 13.25 -6.42
CA LYS A 70 15.54 13.10 -6.78
C LYS A 70 15.91 14.05 -7.92
N ILE A 71 17.10 14.64 -7.82
CA ILE A 71 17.72 15.40 -8.89
C ILE A 71 18.97 14.64 -9.33
N VAL A 72 19.05 14.34 -10.62
CA VAL A 72 20.20 13.68 -11.23
C VAL A 72 20.92 14.70 -12.11
N LYS A 73 22.20 14.96 -11.83
CA LYS A 73 23.02 15.82 -12.68
C LYS A 73 23.37 15.10 -13.98
N LEU A 74 23.18 15.77 -15.09
CA LEU A 74 23.56 15.33 -16.42
C LEU A 74 24.64 16.27 -16.98
N SER A 75 25.27 15.88 -18.06
CA SER A 75 26.32 16.70 -18.73
C SER A 75 25.79 18.01 -19.29
N ASN A 76 24.50 18.08 -19.63
CA ASN A 76 23.83 19.20 -20.28
C ASN A 76 22.62 19.70 -19.49
N GLY A 77 22.60 19.51 -18.16
CA GLY A 77 21.52 19.98 -17.32
C GLY A 77 21.23 19.06 -16.14
N ASN A 78 19.96 18.95 -15.77
CA ASN A 78 19.50 18.13 -14.65
C ASN A 78 18.25 17.32 -15.03
N ALA A 79 18.08 16.15 -14.42
CA ALA A 79 16.84 15.41 -14.47
C ALA A 79 16.15 15.46 -13.11
N TYR A 80 14.93 15.98 -13.07
CA TYR A 80 14.06 16.02 -11.90
C TYR A 80 13.16 14.79 -11.93
N VAL A 81 13.32 13.92 -10.95
CA VAL A 81 12.55 12.68 -10.84
C VAL A 81 11.52 12.82 -9.73
N TYR A 82 10.29 12.62 -10.10
CA TYR A 82 9.13 12.55 -9.22
C TYR A 82 8.66 11.11 -9.15
N GLU A 83 8.56 10.58 -7.95
CA GLU A 83 8.11 9.22 -7.72
C GLU A 83 7.05 9.21 -6.62
N ARG A 84 5.91 8.61 -6.90
CA ARG A 84 4.85 8.35 -5.93
C ARG A 84 4.53 6.88 -5.93
N SER A 85 4.49 6.28 -4.75
CA SER A 85 4.11 4.90 -4.58
C SER A 85 2.84 4.82 -3.73
N ILE A 86 1.88 4.03 -4.20
CA ILE A 86 0.71 3.64 -3.43
C ILE A 86 0.94 2.20 -3.01
N GLU A 87 1.17 1.99 -1.74
CA GLU A 87 1.28 0.64 -1.17
C GLU A 87 -0.06 0.28 -0.54
N LYS A 88 -0.76 -0.67 -1.14
CA LYS A 88 -1.96 -1.30 -0.56
C LYS A 88 -1.55 -2.67 -0.03
N ALA A 89 -1.43 -2.78 1.28
CA ALA A 89 -1.25 -4.07 1.94
C ALA A 89 -2.60 -4.51 2.48
N THR A 90 -3.15 -5.62 1.97
CA THR A 90 -4.35 -6.25 2.51
C THR A 90 -3.93 -7.60 3.08
N GLY A 91 -4.04 -7.76 4.38
CA GLY A 91 -3.74 -9.01 5.07
C GLY A 91 -4.98 -9.54 5.79
N LEU A 92 -5.31 -10.81 5.57
CA LEU A 92 -6.29 -11.55 6.35
C LEU A 92 -5.53 -12.48 7.30
N TRP A 93 -5.61 -12.21 8.59
CA TRP A 93 -4.99 -13.04 9.61
C TRP A 93 -6.02 -14.01 10.17
N LEU A 94 -5.93 -15.27 9.76
CA LEU A 94 -6.63 -16.38 10.37
C LEU A 94 -5.61 -17.14 11.22
N VAL A 95 -6.02 -17.63 12.38
CA VAL A 95 -5.16 -18.29 13.39
C VAL A 95 -4.34 -19.46 12.80
N VAL A 96 -4.74 -20.00 11.66
CA VAL A 96 -4.11 -21.15 10.99
C VAL A 96 -3.52 -20.80 9.62
N LEU A 97 -3.99 -19.73 8.96
CA LEU A 97 -3.59 -19.36 7.61
C LEU A 97 -3.45 -17.83 7.49
N THR A 98 -2.27 -17.38 7.07
CA THR A 98 -2.00 -15.98 6.81
C THR A 98 -1.96 -15.77 5.31
N PHE A 99 -2.92 -15.05 4.76
CA PHE A 99 -2.91 -14.60 3.36
C PHE A 99 -2.56 -13.12 3.33
N GLY A 100 -1.46 -12.77 2.67
CA GLY A 100 -1.04 -11.39 2.43
C GLY A 100 -0.98 -11.13 0.94
N ASN A 101 -1.66 -10.09 0.49
CA ASN A 101 -1.51 -9.55 -0.86
C ASN A 101 -0.90 -8.16 -0.74
N TRP A 102 0.21 -7.93 -1.44
CA TRP A 102 0.92 -6.65 -1.48
C TRP A 102 0.92 -6.15 -2.91
N ASP A 103 0.18 -5.10 -3.11
CA ASP A 103 0.07 -4.42 -4.39
C ASP A 103 0.78 -3.07 -4.28
N LYS A 104 1.77 -2.85 -5.15
CA LYS A 104 2.54 -1.62 -5.21
C LYS A 104 2.34 -0.99 -6.58
N GLN A 105 1.68 0.14 -6.60
CA GLN A 105 1.56 0.97 -7.79
C GLN A 105 2.61 2.08 -7.72
N TYR A 106 3.33 2.28 -8.80
CA TYR A 106 4.33 3.33 -8.93
C TYR A 106 3.96 4.27 -10.05
N ASP A 107 3.82 5.54 -9.67
CA ASP A 107 3.75 6.64 -10.64
C ASP A 107 5.10 7.33 -10.67
N ARG A 108 5.68 7.45 -11.85
CA ARG A 108 6.97 8.10 -12.03
C ARG A 108 6.90 9.09 -13.17
N ILE A 109 7.44 10.29 -12.92
CA ILE A 109 7.64 11.33 -13.93
C ILE A 109 9.10 11.78 -13.85
N ALA A 110 9.75 11.92 -14.99
CA ALA A 110 11.08 12.49 -15.10
C ALA A 110 11.06 13.67 -16.07
N PHE A 111 11.49 14.84 -15.61
CA PHE A 111 11.68 16.05 -16.43
C PHE A 111 13.15 16.26 -16.66
N PHE A 112 13.55 16.45 -17.91
CA PHE A 112 14.91 16.77 -18.30
C PHE A 112 15.00 18.27 -18.57
N ILE A 113 15.84 18.94 -17.81
CA ILE A 113 15.99 20.38 -17.75
C ILE A 113 17.40 20.72 -18.22
N ASN A 114 17.51 21.64 -19.18
CA ASN A 114 18.79 22.08 -19.70
C ASN A 114 19.49 23.08 -18.77
N ASN A 115 20.65 23.58 -19.18
CA ASN A 115 21.41 24.58 -18.41
C ASN A 115 20.73 25.97 -18.35
N ASP A 116 19.73 26.20 -19.18
CA ASP A 116 18.92 27.43 -19.20
C ASP A 116 17.67 27.32 -18.32
N ASP A 117 17.60 26.25 -17.47
CA ASP A 117 16.48 25.94 -16.59
C ASP A 117 15.14 25.68 -17.32
N VAL A 118 15.18 25.21 -18.57
CA VAL A 118 13.99 24.93 -19.38
C VAL A 118 13.86 23.41 -19.59
N VAL A 119 12.62 22.90 -19.51
CA VAL A 119 12.28 21.50 -19.80
C VAL A 119 12.48 21.20 -21.27
N THR A 120 13.40 20.31 -21.61
CA THR A 120 13.65 19.86 -22.99
C THR A 120 12.76 18.71 -23.38
N HIS A 121 12.53 17.77 -22.47
CA HIS A 121 11.64 16.63 -22.64
C HIS A 121 11.24 16.07 -21.28
N PHE A 122 10.20 15.26 -21.25
CA PHE A 122 9.78 14.53 -20.06
C PHE A 122 9.22 13.17 -20.43
N GLY A 123 9.25 12.24 -19.47
CA GLY A 123 8.64 10.93 -19.57
C GLY A 123 7.81 10.65 -18.34
N SER A 124 6.65 10.03 -18.52
CA SER A 124 5.78 9.63 -17.41
C SER A 124 5.40 8.15 -17.56
N ASN A 125 5.33 7.47 -16.43
CA ASN A 125 4.79 6.13 -16.33
C ASN A 125 3.80 6.12 -15.15
N PHE A 126 2.52 5.93 -15.45
CA PHE A 126 1.45 5.88 -14.48
C PHE A 126 0.93 4.45 -14.36
N ASN A 127 0.53 4.06 -13.16
CA ASN A 127 -0.06 2.76 -12.85
C ASN A 127 0.86 1.56 -13.18
N ALA A 128 2.16 1.69 -12.98
CA ALA A 128 3.05 0.54 -13.04
C ALA A 128 2.79 -0.38 -11.85
N GLU A 129 2.12 -1.50 -12.07
CA GLU A 129 1.81 -2.49 -11.06
C GLU A 129 2.94 -3.50 -10.93
N THR A 130 3.42 -3.68 -9.70
CA THR A 130 4.28 -4.81 -9.35
C THR A 130 3.53 -5.63 -8.30
N ALA A 131 2.79 -6.65 -8.75
CA ALA A 131 2.12 -7.58 -7.86
C ALA A 131 3.11 -8.65 -7.36
N SER A 132 3.24 -8.81 -6.06
CA SER A 132 4.01 -9.87 -5.42
C SER A 132 3.07 -10.73 -4.58
N TYR A 133 2.96 -12.01 -4.94
CA TYR A 133 2.18 -12.98 -4.18
C TYR A 133 3.15 -13.79 -3.29
N ALA A 134 2.96 -13.73 -1.99
CA ALA A 134 3.62 -14.62 -1.04
C ALA A 134 2.66 -15.73 -0.64
N MET A 135 2.97 -16.96 -1.03
CA MET A 135 2.27 -18.15 -0.51
C MET A 135 3.04 -18.69 0.70
N PRO A 136 2.37 -18.95 1.82
CA PRO A 136 3.00 -19.65 2.93
C PRO A 136 3.15 -21.14 2.53
N PHE A 137 4.36 -21.61 2.56
CA PHE A 137 4.66 -23.06 2.55
C PHE A 137 4.87 -23.54 3.97
#